data_89223b60286015eca3014e42524386bc
#
_entry.id   89223b60286015eca3014e42524386bc
#
_cell.length_a   1.000
_cell.length_b   1.000
_cell.length_c   1.000
_cell.angle_alpha   90.00
_cell.angle_beta   90.00
_cell.angle_gamma   90.00
#
_symmetry.space_group_name_H-M   'P 1'
#
loop_
_entity.id
_entity.type
_entity.pdbx_description
1 polymer ?
#
loop_
_entity_poly.entity_id
_entity_poly.type
_entity_poly.pdbx_seq_one_letter_code
_entity_poly.pdbx_strand_id
1 'polypeptide(L)'
;MNKVESALSRTTDTKALVIGIETLPRVADMFKELFPGRRALVVADANTWRAAGSDVHRILAQAGIAQDEPHVFTDPKLYAEWTFVEQLDGVLSRTDAIPVAVGSGVINDLTKLCSHHNGRRYMVVGTAASMDGYTAYGASITKDGNKQTFDC
;
A
#
# COMPACT_ATOMS: atom_id res chain seq x y z
N MET A 1 -4.75 -18.61 -20.37
CA MET A 1 -4.59 -17.31 -19.65
C MET A 1 -5.86 -17.04 -18.86
N ASN A 2 -5.75 -16.93 -17.56
CA ASN A 2 -6.91 -16.58 -16.73
C ASN A 2 -7.26 -15.08 -16.83
N LYS A 3 -8.39 -14.65 -16.24
CA LYS A 3 -8.85 -13.25 -16.33
C LYS A 3 -7.85 -12.25 -15.74
N VAL A 4 -7.16 -12.64 -14.67
CA VAL A 4 -6.15 -11.78 -13.99
C VAL A 4 -4.93 -11.61 -14.90
N GLU A 5 -4.41 -12.68 -15.46
CA GLU A 5 -3.28 -12.62 -16.39
C GLU A 5 -3.61 -11.79 -17.63
N SER A 6 -4.82 -11.95 -18.17
CA SER A 6 -5.28 -11.17 -19.31
C SER A 6 -5.41 -9.67 -18.96
N ALA A 7 -5.85 -9.33 -17.76
CA ALA A 7 -5.92 -7.94 -17.30
C ALA A 7 -4.52 -7.35 -17.11
N LEU A 8 -3.61 -8.07 -16.44
CA LEU A 8 -2.24 -7.63 -16.21
C LEU A 8 -1.45 -7.41 -17.50
N SER A 9 -1.69 -8.21 -18.53
CA SER A 9 -1.01 -8.04 -19.83
C SER A 9 -1.37 -6.73 -20.55
N ARG A 10 -2.43 -6.06 -20.13
CA ARG A 10 -2.94 -4.81 -20.71
C ARG A 10 -2.62 -3.56 -19.88
N THR A 11 -2.01 -3.73 -18.72
CA THR A 11 -1.64 -2.61 -17.83
C THR A 11 -0.13 -2.40 -17.80
N THR A 12 0.28 -1.15 -17.69
CA THR A 12 1.69 -0.77 -17.58
C THR A 12 2.09 -0.52 -16.12
N ASP A 13 1.15 -0.21 -15.26
CA ASP A 13 1.42 0.26 -13.89
C ASP A 13 1.31 -0.84 -12.85
N THR A 14 0.27 -1.67 -12.91
CA THR A 14 0.13 -2.83 -12.03
C THR A 14 0.99 -3.99 -12.55
N LYS A 15 1.98 -4.39 -11.77
CA LYS A 15 2.94 -5.44 -12.17
C LYS A 15 2.54 -6.83 -11.75
N ALA A 16 1.82 -6.98 -10.65
CA ALA A 16 1.37 -8.26 -10.15
C ALA A 16 0.06 -8.11 -9.38
N LEU A 17 -0.75 -9.14 -9.38
CA LEU A 17 -2.00 -9.21 -8.64
C LEU A 17 -2.26 -10.65 -8.21
N VAL A 18 -2.51 -10.84 -6.93
CA VAL A 18 -2.90 -12.13 -6.35
C VAL A 18 -4.26 -11.98 -5.68
N ILE A 19 -5.21 -12.79 -6.09
CA ILE A 19 -6.56 -12.84 -5.53
C ILE A 19 -6.85 -14.28 -5.12
N GLY A 20 -7.33 -14.48 -3.93
CA GLY A 20 -7.69 -15.83 -3.44
C GLY A 20 -7.88 -15.88 -1.94
N ILE A 21 -8.12 -17.09 -1.45
CA ILE A 21 -8.19 -17.40 -0.02
C ILE A 21 -6.77 -17.67 0.48
N GLU A 22 -6.46 -17.24 1.70
CA GLU A 22 -5.17 -17.48 2.36
C GLU A 22 -3.95 -17.02 1.53
N THR A 23 -4.08 -15.86 0.88
CA THR A 23 -2.99 -15.32 0.03
C THR A 23 -1.92 -14.57 0.83
N LEU A 24 -2.16 -14.26 2.09
CA LEU A 24 -1.27 -13.45 2.92
C LEU A 24 0.18 -13.99 3.00
N PRO A 25 0.43 -15.30 3.10
CA PRO A 25 1.80 -15.84 3.10
C PRO A 25 2.60 -15.52 1.83
N ARG A 26 1.94 -15.20 0.72
CA ARG A 26 2.60 -14.88 -0.56
C ARG A 26 3.19 -13.46 -0.62
N VAL A 27 2.88 -12.62 0.38
CA VAL A 27 3.35 -11.23 0.43
C VAL A 27 4.87 -11.14 0.34
N ALA A 28 5.58 -11.96 1.11
CA ALA A 28 7.05 -11.93 1.15
C ALA A 28 7.68 -12.36 -0.18
N ASP A 29 7.17 -13.43 -0.80
CA ASP A 29 7.68 -13.91 -2.08
C ASP A 29 7.46 -12.87 -3.19
N MET A 30 6.27 -12.29 -3.24
CA MET A 30 5.94 -11.22 -4.19
C MET A 30 6.82 -9.99 -3.97
N PHE A 31 7.06 -9.60 -2.71
CA PHE A 31 7.93 -8.46 -2.41
C PHE A 31 9.37 -8.71 -2.88
N LYS A 32 9.93 -9.88 -2.61
CA LYS A 32 11.29 -10.24 -3.05
C LYS A 32 11.42 -10.26 -4.57
N GLU A 33 10.40 -10.76 -5.25
CA GLU A 33 10.40 -10.84 -6.72
C GLU A 33 10.36 -9.45 -7.36
N LEU A 34 9.49 -8.56 -6.85
CA LEU A 34 9.24 -7.25 -7.45
C LEU A 34 10.18 -6.15 -6.94
N PHE A 35 10.71 -6.30 -5.73
CA PHE A 35 11.58 -5.33 -5.08
C PHE A 35 12.85 -5.98 -4.52
N PRO A 36 13.66 -6.65 -5.38
CA PRO A 36 14.83 -7.37 -4.91
C PRO A 36 15.81 -6.45 -4.18
N GLY A 37 16.24 -6.89 -3.00
CA GLY A 37 17.21 -6.14 -2.18
C GLY A 37 16.68 -4.87 -1.53
N ARG A 38 15.39 -4.56 -1.67
CA ARG A 38 14.79 -3.36 -1.09
C ARG A 38 14.26 -3.62 0.32
N ARG A 39 14.21 -2.56 1.10
CA ARG A 39 13.59 -2.56 2.43
C ARG A 39 12.10 -2.29 2.30
N ALA A 40 11.30 -2.78 3.23
CA ALA A 40 9.88 -2.54 3.29
C ALA A 40 9.52 -1.56 4.42
N LEU A 41 8.44 -0.81 4.23
CA LEU A 41 7.83 0.02 5.26
C LEU A 41 6.33 -0.23 5.25
N VAL A 42 5.81 -0.92 6.26
CA VAL A 42 4.37 -1.20 6.37
C VAL A 42 3.63 0.08 6.73
N VAL A 43 2.57 0.39 5.98
CA VAL A 43 1.66 1.52 6.24
C VAL A 43 0.28 0.98 6.53
N ALA A 44 -0.28 1.33 7.68
CA ALA A 44 -1.59 0.87 8.14
C ALA A 44 -2.26 1.93 9.03
N ASP A 45 -3.50 1.72 9.38
CA ASP A 45 -4.14 2.36 10.54
C ASP A 45 -4.25 1.37 11.71
N ALA A 46 -4.74 1.84 12.87
CA ALA A 46 -4.84 1.01 14.05
C ALA A 46 -5.71 -0.25 13.85
N ASN A 47 -6.77 -0.15 13.04
CA ASN A 47 -7.67 -1.28 12.75
C ASN A 47 -7.03 -2.26 11.78
N THR A 48 -6.47 -1.76 10.67
CA THR A 48 -5.86 -2.61 9.64
C THR A 48 -4.53 -3.21 10.11
N TRP A 49 -3.82 -2.53 11.01
CA TRP A 49 -2.67 -3.12 11.70
C TRP A 49 -3.05 -4.37 12.48
N ARG A 50 -4.14 -4.31 13.25
CA ARG A 50 -4.65 -5.48 13.99
C ARG A 50 -5.20 -6.56 13.07
N ALA A 51 -5.85 -6.17 11.98
CA ALA A 51 -6.46 -7.11 11.04
C ALA A 51 -5.42 -7.90 10.23
N ALA A 52 -4.38 -7.26 9.74
CA ALA A 52 -3.38 -7.88 8.87
C ALA A 52 -1.99 -7.24 8.93
N GLY A 53 -1.87 -5.97 9.31
CA GLY A 53 -0.61 -5.22 9.23
C GLY A 53 0.52 -5.85 10.05
N SER A 54 0.23 -6.25 11.29
CA SER A 54 1.20 -6.93 12.16
C SER A 54 1.63 -8.28 11.60
N ASP A 55 0.72 -9.03 10.96
CA ASP A 55 1.05 -10.30 10.31
C ASP A 55 1.92 -10.07 9.07
N VAL A 56 1.62 -9.08 8.25
CA VAL A 56 2.45 -8.70 7.11
C VAL A 56 3.86 -8.34 7.57
N HIS A 57 3.98 -7.50 8.59
CA HIS A 57 5.27 -7.11 9.16
C HIS A 57 6.07 -8.33 9.63
N ARG A 58 5.42 -9.25 10.34
CA ARG A 58 6.02 -10.51 10.80
C ARG A 58 6.44 -11.42 9.64
N ILE A 59 5.59 -11.59 8.63
CA ILE A 59 5.87 -12.41 7.44
C ILE A 59 7.09 -11.88 6.69
N LEU A 60 7.18 -10.58 6.49
CA LEU A 60 8.33 -9.95 5.84
C LEU A 60 9.60 -10.16 6.65
N ALA A 61 9.54 -10.00 7.97
CA ALA A 61 10.68 -10.22 8.86
C ALA A 61 11.16 -11.69 8.84
N GLN A 62 10.23 -12.64 8.91
CA GLN A 62 10.55 -14.08 8.86
C GLN A 62 11.19 -14.48 7.52
N ALA A 63 10.88 -13.77 6.44
CA ALA A 63 11.47 -13.98 5.12
C ALA A 63 12.84 -13.30 4.96
N GLY A 64 13.34 -12.61 5.97
CA GLY A 64 14.63 -11.92 5.94
C GLY A 64 14.60 -10.59 5.18
N ILE A 65 13.42 -10.02 4.95
CA ILE A 65 13.27 -8.70 4.31
C ILE A 65 13.51 -7.62 5.37
N ALA A 66 14.51 -6.77 5.13
CA ALA A 66 14.78 -5.64 5.99
C ALA A 66 13.61 -4.66 5.99
N GLN A 67 13.28 -4.09 7.14
CA GLN A 67 12.13 -3.20 7.27
C GLN A 67 12.50 -1.95 8.06
N ASP A 68 11.87 -0.84 7.70
CA ASP A 68 11.79 0.34 8.55
C ASP A 68 10.67 0.17 9.58
N GLU A 69 10.65 1.04 10.58
CA GLU A 69 9.57 1.09 11.56
C GLU A 69 8.24 1.31 10.84
N PRO A 70 7.22 0.48 11.09
CA PRO A 70 5.91 0.65 10.48
C PRO A 70 5.30 2.02 10.76
N HIS A 71 4.67 2.62 9.75
CA HIS A 71 3.89 3.83 9.94
C HIS A 71 2.42 3.46 10.16
N VAL A 72 1.97 3.54 11.40
CA VAL A 72 0.59 3.24 11.78
C VAL A 72 -0.11 4.55 12.15
N PHE A 73 -1.08 4.96 11.35
CA PHE A 73 -1.93 6.10 11.68
C PHE A 73 -2.79 5.78 12.89
N THR A 74 -2.73 6.63 13.90
CA THR A 74 -3.46 6.44 15.17
C THR A 74 -4.63 7.41 15.35
N ASP A 75 -4.80 8.37 14.44
CA ASP A 75 -5.91 9.31 14.49
C ASP A 75 -7.24 8.57 14.28
N PRO A 76 -8.20 8.62 15.23
CA PRO A 76 -9.49 7.93 15.11
C PRO A 76 -10.38 8.54 14.01
N LYS A 77 -10.06 9.73 13.52
CA LYS A 77 -10.76 10.42 12.44
C LYS A 77 -10.03 10.31 11.10
N LEU A 78 -9.16 9.32 10.96
CA LEU A 78 -8.42 9.12 9.72
C LEU A 78 -9.38 8.94 8.52
N TYR A 79 -9.14 9.73 7.49
CA TYR A 79 -9.74 9.57 6.17
C TYR A 79 -8.74 10.06 5.11
N ALA A 80 -9.05 9.88 3.83
CA ALA A 80 -8.16 10.30 2.75
C ALA A 80 -8.19 11.84 2.62
N GLU A 81 -7.37 12.51 3.39
CA GLU A 81 -7.29 13.95 3.54
C GLU A 81 -5.83 14.42 3.50
N TRP A 82 -5.63 15.65 3.01
CA TRP A 82 -4.31 16.19 2.69
C TRP A 82 -3.34 16.23 3.88
N THR A 83 -3.83 16.49 5.09
CA THR A 83 -3.00 16.48 6.31
C THR A 83 -2.29 15.14 6.51
N PHE A 84 -2.98 14.03 6.21
CA PHE A 84 -2.39 12.69 6.30
C PHE A 84 -1.46 12.38 5.13
N VAL A 85 -1.68 12.98 3.96
CA VAL A 85 -0.71 12.94 2.85
C VAL A 85 0.60 13.60 3.27
N GLU A 86 0.55 14.80 3.84
CA GLU A 86 1.74 15.51 4.33
C GLU A 86 2.47 14.70 5.41
N GLN A 87 1.74 14.08 6.32
CA GLN A 87 2.31 13.23 7.36
C GLN A 87 3.07 12.04 6.77
N LEU A 88 2.47 11.31 5.82
CA LEU A 88 3.09 10.15 5.20
C LEU A 88 4.24 10.56 4.25
N ASP A 89 4.09 11.64 3.51
CA ASP A 89 5.18 12.20 2.69
C ASP A 89 6.40 12.55 3.55
N GLY A 90 6.18 13.12 4.73
CA GLY A 90 7.24 13.39 5.69
C GLY A 90 7.99 12.13 6.16
N VAL A 91 7.29 11.00 6.27
CA VAL A 91 7.91 9.71 6.59
C VAL A 91 8.69 9.18 5.39
N LEU A 92 8.05 9.10 4.22
CA LEU A 92 8.64 8.50 3.02
C LEU A 92 9.84 9.29 2.46
N SER A 93 9.86 10.60 2.65
CA SER A 93 10.99 11.45 2.22
C SER A 93 12.30 11.17 2.95
N ARG A 94 12.23 10.51 4.12
CA ARG A 94 13.42 10.19 4.95
C ARG A 94 13.95 8.78 4.77
N THR A 95 13.34 7.99 3.89
CA THR A 95 13.74 6.60 3.64
C THR A 95 13.58 6.27 2.15
N ASP A 96 14.29 5.24 1.71
CA ASP A 96 14.10 4.64 0.38
C ASP A 96 13.29 3.34 0.41
N ALA A 97 12.78 2.94 1.58
CA ALA A 97 11.98 1.74 1.73
C ALA A 97 10.73 1.76 0.83
N ILE A 98 10.36 0.58 0.36
CA ILE A 98 9.14 0.40 -0.44
C ILE A 98 7.94 0.35 0.49
N PRO A 99 6.95 1.24 0.33
CA PRO A 99 5.74 1.20 1.12
C PRO A 99 4.92 -0.05 0.83
N VAL A 100 4.45 -0.70 1.90
CA VAL A 100 3.51 -1.82 1.84
C VAL A 100 2.24 -1.38 2.55
N ALA A 101 1.26 -0.93 1.77
CA ALA A 101 -0.04 -0.49 2.28
C ALA A 101 -0.85 -1.70 2.74
N VAL A 102 -1.27 -1.72 4.00
CA VAL A 102 -2.15 -2.76 4.53
C VAL A 102 -3.44 -2.10 4.98
N GLY A 103 -4.48 -2.22 4.18
CA GLY A 103 -5.74 -1.54 4.47
C GLY A 103 -6.73 -1.58 3.30
N SER A 104 -7.70 -0.70 3.36
CA SER A 104 -8.68 -0.48 2.30
C SER A 104 -8.44 0.85 1.58
N GLY A 105 -9.48 1.49 1.07
CA GLY A 105 -9.37 2.68 0.22
C GLY A 105 -8.54 3.82 0.80
N VAL A 106 -8.72 4.15 2.07
CA VAL A 106 -8.00 5.26 2.71
C VAL A 106 -6.49 5.01 2.72
N ILE A 107 -6.07 3.88 3.25
CA ILE A 107 -4.63 3.52 3.33
C ILE A 107 -4.04 3.34 1.94
N ASN A 108 -4.78 2.73 1.01
CA ASN A 108 -4.34 2.57 -0.37
C ASN A 108 -4.12 3.93 -1.05
N ASP A 109 -5.09 4.83 -0.98
CA ASP A 109 -5.01 6.13 -1.67
C ASP A 109 -3.92 7.02 -1.09
N LEU A 110 -3.79 7.09 0.23
CA LEU A 110 -2.70 7.82 0.88
C LEU A 110 -1.32 7.27 0.47
N THR A 111 -1.16 5.95 0.53
CA THR A 111 0.13 5.32 0.21
C THR A 111 0.46 5.44 -1.27
N LYS A 112 -0.52 5.26 -2.15
CA LYS A 112 -0.36 5.42 -3.60
C LYS A 112 0.16 6.81 -3.95
N LEU A 113 -0.53 7.86 -3.48
CA LEU A 113 -0.15 9.24 -3.77
C LEU A 113 1.23 9.59 -3.19
N CYS A 114 1.49 9.24 -1.93
CA CYS A 114 2.78 9.54 -1.31
C CYS A 114 3.94 8.75 -1.94
N SER A 115 3.70 7.52 -2.39
CA SER A 115 4.69 6.76 -3.15
C SER A 115 5.00 7.44 -4.48
N HIS A 116 3.98 7.93 -5.17
CA HIS A 116 4.15 8.70 -6.41
C HIS A 116 4.95 9.98 -6.18
N HIS A 117 4.62 10.77 -5.14
CA HIS A 117 5.37 11.97 -4.76
C HIS A 117 6.86 11.70 -4.52
N ASN A 118 7.16 10.53 -3.95
CA ASN A 118 8.54 10.13 -3.62
C ASN A 118 9.19 9.27 -4.73
N GLY A 119 8.60 9.21 -5.91
CA GLY A 119 9.18 8.57 -7.10
C GLY A 119 9.40 7.07 -6.98
N ARG A 120 8.56 6.36 -6.23
CA ARG A 120 8.71 4.92 -6.04
C ARG A 120 7.38 4.18 -6.15
N ARG A 121 7.46 2.89 -6.46
CA ARG A 121 6.32 1.98 -6.46
C ARG A 121 5.96 1.57 -5.04
N TYR A 122 4.80 0.99 -4.87
CA TYR A 122 4.33 0.45 -3.59
C TYR A 122 3.64 -0.90 -3.81
N MET A 123 3.43 -1.61 -2.73
CA MET A 123 2.64 -2.84 -2.68
C MET A 123 1.41 -2.59 -1.83
N VAL A 124 0.29 -3.21 -2.16
CA VAL A 124 -0.93 -3.14 -1.36
C VAL A 124 -1.41 -4.53 -0.96
N VAL A 125 -1.80 -4.66 0.31
CA VAL A 125 -2.50 -5.81 0.87
C VAL A 125 -3.89 -5.33 1.28
N GLY A 126 -4.89 -5.66 0.46
CA GLY A 126 -6.27 -5.21 0.68
C GLY A 126 -6.94 -5.93 1.84
N THR A 127 -7.60 -5.18 2.73
CA THR A 127 -8.32 -5.72 3.89
C THR A 127 -9.84 -5.72 3.73
N ALA A 128 -10.36 -5.15 2.64
CA ALA A 128 -11.80 -5.08 2.35
C ALA A 128 -12.09 -5.61 0.95
N ALA A 129 -12.78 -6.73 0.85
CA ALA A 129 -13.17 -7.33 -0.42
C ALA A 129 -14.25 -6.52 -1.18
N SER A 130 -14.98 -5.66 -0.47
CA SER A 130 -15.99 -4.77 -1.05
C SER A 130 -15.41 -3.56 -1.77
N MET A 131 -14.14 -3.24 -1.54
CA MET A 131 -13.42 -2.15 -2.20
C MET A 131 -12.73 -2.69 -3.45
N ASP A 132 -12.93 -2.02 -4.59
CA ASP A 132 -12.41 -2.45 -5.89
C ASP A 132 -11.33 -1.52 -6.49
N GLY A 133 -11.06 -0.40 -5.82
CA GLY A 133 -10.15 0.65 -6.29
C GLY A 133 -8.66 0.43 -6.04
N TYR A 134 -8.22 -0.75 -5.59
CA TYR A 134 -6.80 -0.98 -5.26
C TYR A 134 -5.85 -0.73 -6.43
N THR A 135 -6.27 -1.11 -7.63
CA THR A 135 -5.48 -0.95 -8.86
C THR A 135 -5.99 0.18 -9.76
N ALA A 136 -6.94 0.97 -9.29
CA ALA A 136 -7.49 2.09 -10.05
C ALA A 136 -6.44 3.19 -10.24
N TYR A 137 -6.56 3.93 -11.34
CA TYR A 137 -5.78 5.13 -11.59
C TYR A 137 -6.14 6.23 -10.60
N GLY A 138 -5.11 6.92 -10.10
CA GLY A 138 -5.27 8.07 -9.22
C GLY A 138 -5.64 7.73 -7.78
N ALA A 139 -5.58 8.73 -6.94
CA ALA A 139 -5.98 8.68 -5.54
C ALA A 139 -7.03 9.74 -5.25
N SER A 140 -8.07 9.36 -4.53
CA SER A 140 -9.16 10.27 -4.12
C SER A 140 -8.86 10.83 -2.75
N ILE A 141 -8.48 12.12 -2.70
CA ILE A 141 -8.05 12.81 -1.48
C ILE A 141 -8.87 14.08 -1.29
N THR A 142 -9.29 14.34 -0.06
CA THR A 142 -9.90 15.61 0.31
C THR A 142 -8.81 16.64 0.62
N LYS A 143 -8.84 17.77 -0.08
CA LYS A 143 -7.93 18.90 0.15
C LYS A 143 -8.75 20.18 0.23
N ASP A 144 -8.51 20.98 1.26
CA ASP A 144 -9.25 22.23 1.50
C ASP A 144 -10.77 22.04 1.50
N GLY A 145 -11.24 20.92 2.09
CA GLY A 145 -12.66 20.56 2.17
C GLY A 145 -13.26 19.99 0.88
N ASN A 146 -12.50 19.88 -0.21
CA ASN A 146 -12.96 19.39 -1.50
C ASN A 146 -12.31 18.04 -1.86
N LYS A 147 -13.15 17.08 -2.22
CA LYS A 147 -12.69 15.78 -2.72
C LYS A 147 -12.17 15.94 -4.15
N GLN A 148 -10.91 15.53 -4.35
CA GLN A 148 -10.20 15.64 -5.62
C GLN A 148 -9.56 14.31 -5.98
N THR A 149 -9.38 14.04 -7.28
CA THR A 149 -8.59 12.92 -7.76
C THR A 149 -7.21 13.44 -8.17
N PHE A 150 -6.18 12.90 -7.53
CA PHE A 150 -4.79 13.21 -7.85
C PHE A 150 -4.21 12.13 -8.76
N ASP A 151 -3.47 12.56 -9.77
CA ASP A 151 -2.79 11.65 -10.70
C ASP A 151 -1.65 10.91 -10.00
N CYS A 152 -1.68 9.58 -10.08
CA CYS A 152 -0.62 8.72 -9.55
C CYS A 152 -0.77 7.26 -10.01
#